data_8ac7b3592c4b91fd73cb9ef0f0d5630d
#
_entry.id   8ac7b3592c4b91fd73cb9ef0f0d5630d
#
_cell.length_a   1.000
_cell.length_b   1.000
_cell.length_c   1.000
_cell.angle_alpha   90.00
_cell.angle_beta   90.00
_cell.angle_gamma   90.00
#
_symmetry.space_group_name_H-M   'P 1'
#
loop_
_entity.id
_entity.type
_entity.pdbx_description
1 polymer ?
#
loop_
_entity_poly.entity_id
_entity_poly.type
_entity_poly.pdbx_seq_one_letter_code
_entity_poly.pdbx_strand_id
1 'polypeptide(L)'
;MSKNNKIDIFKKWLYKDYSISLPQNITDILLKEGIPKDKIIPASKIIHFLSEMPWYTQEKLLEDTGLLKEELIKLNKLIHSSDLLQQMIVFEGLGKKYWNTMLSHVKSGNIEKVINYEYSLPLRLTLFPGMSCMYYCGFCGRNQKAKYKTKDVLEIGAQKFKDAISSLPKGSTISISGGLEPLTNMKLGEIITHGKKLGFKIPLITNAHMLTPKYLKMQSGIWDLDSLRISLYGTDQDSTFDVTRHPKAYELVKNNIIEFVKERNKTKSNLKIGINYIIIPENIHTVLPLLDYINEVNSHVDGQGIDFLTIRDDFGSVTEINDDVDKSVDGRKYHLEGFLSDKQRKKLVSLFNEFNKRRKIECPELHVDFGYAMMALGEGILG
;
A
#
# COMPACT_ATOMS: atom_id res chain seq x y z
N MET A 1 -27.71 -18.03 -17.19
CA MET A 1 -27.11 -16.89 -17.95
C MET A 1 -26.06 -17.44 -18.88
N SER A 2 -26.12 -17.12 -20.17
CA SER A 2 -25.10 -17.55 -21.15
C SER A 2 -23.75 -16.87 -20.83
N LYS A 3 -22.63 -17.52 -21.20
CA LYS A 3 -21.27 -17.02 -21.00
C LYS A 3 -21.08 -15.60 -21.57
N ASN A 4 -21.66 -15.34 -22.73
CA ASN A 4 -21.64 -14.04 -23.39
C ASN A 4 -22.37 -12.94 -22.60
N ASN A 5 -23.45 -13.27 -21.91
CA ASN A 5 -24.20 -12.29 -21.12
C ASN A 5 -23.42 -11.78 -19.88
N LYS A 6 -22.60 -12.64 -19.27
CA LYS A 6 -21.73 -12.23 -18.16
C LYS A 6 -20.60 -11.31 -18.61
N ILE A 7 -20.03 -11.58 -19.78
CA ILE A 7 -18.96 -10.75 -20.38
C ILE A 7 -19.52 -9.38 -20.77
N ASP A 8 -20.72 -9.32 -21.36
CA ASP A 8 -21.35 -8.07 -21.77
C ASP A 8 -21.77 -7.21 -20.58
N ILE A 9 -22.26 -7.80 -19.49
CA ILE A 9 -22.57 -7.10 -18.24
C ILE A 9 -21.29 -6.53 -17.65
N PHE A 10 -20.23 -7.35 -17.57
CA PHE A 10 -18.93 -6.92 -17.05
C PHE A 10 -18.28 -5.82 -17.91
N LYS A 11 -18.34 -5.95 -19.25
CA LYS A 11 -17.90 -4.91 -20.18
C LYS A 11 -18.68 -3.62 -20.04
N LYS A 12 -20.01 -3.67 -20.00
CA LYS A 12 -20.87 -2.50 -19.77
C LYS A 12 -20.55 -1.81 -18.46
N TRP A 13 -20.24 -2.57 -17.42
CA TRP A 13 -19.85 -2.04 -16.13
C TRP A 13 -18.48 -1.38 -16.17
N LEU A 14 -17.52 -1.92 -16.93
CA LEU A 14 -16.12 -1.48 -17.01
C LEU A 14 -15.87 -0.39 -18.07
N TYR A 15 -16.65 -0.35 -19.14
CA TYR A 15 -16.50 0.63 -20.25
C TYR A 15 -17.40 1.86 -20.12
N LYS A 16 -18.15 2.01 -19.04
CA LYS A 16 -18.70 3.32 -18.71
C LYS A 16 -17.53 4.30 -18.61
N ASP A 17 -17.67 5.44 -19.28
CA ASP A 17 -16.61 6.45 -19.37
C ASP A 17 -16.25 6.96 -17.96
N TYR A 18 -15.12 6.48 -17.46
CA TYR A 18 -14.61 6.78 -16.12
C TYR A 18 -13.74 8.04 -16.09
N SER A 19 -13.78 8.86 -17.13
CA SER A 19 -13.14 10.18 -17.18
C SER A 19 -13.87 11.24 -16.36
N ILE A 20 -14.83 10.83 -15.52
CA ILE A 20 -15.57 11.74 -14.65
C ILE A 20 -14.59 12.21 -13.56
N SER A 21 -14.02 13.40 -13.78
CA SER A 21 -13.58 14.24 -12.68
C SER A 21 -14.80 14.47 -11.78
N LEU A 22 -14.65 14.37 -10.45
CA LEU A 22 -15.74 14.72 -9.55
C LEU A 22 -16.30 16.07 -9.93
N PRO A 23 -17.61 16.16 -10.13
CA PRO A 23 -18.21 17.44 -10.45
C PRO A 23 -18.03 18.34 -9.24
N GLN A 24 -17.72 19.60 -9.49
CA GLN A 24 -17.65 20.65 -8.47
C GLN A 24 -18.95 20.79 -7.64
N ASN A 25 -20.03 20.18 -8.11
CA ASN A 25 -21.32 20.16 -7.40
C ASN A 25 -21.86 18.74 -7.22
N ILE A 26 -21.38 18.05 -6.16
CA ILE A 26 -21.89 16.74 -5.74
C ILE A 26 -23.41 16.75 -5.50
N THR A 27 -23.98 17.88 -5.11
CA THR A 27 -25.40 18.04 -4.82
C THR A 27 -26.29 17.70 -6.02
N ASP A 28 -25.93 18.19 -7.20
CA ASP A 28 -26.71 17.98 -8.43
C ASP A 28 -26.69 16.50 -8.84
N ILE A 29 -25.56 15.85 -8.66
CA ILE A 29 -25.45 14.42 -8.91
C ILE A 29 -26.32 13.62 -7.95
N LEU A 30 -26.22 13.88 -6.65
CA LEU A 30 -27.00 13.18 -5.65
C LEU A 30 -28.50 13.32 -5.90
N LEU A 31 -28.95 14.52 -6.25
CA LEU A 31 -30.36 14.76 -6.62
C LEU A 31 -30.76 13.99 -7.87
N LYS A 32 -29.91 13.98 -8.92
CA LYS A 32 -30.16 13.26 -10.16
C LYS A 32 -30.23 11.74 -9.95
N GLU A 33 -29.43 11.22 -9.03
CA GLU A 33 -29.41 9.80 -8.67
C GLU A 33 -30.51 9.42 -7.65
N GLY A 34 -31.45 10.34 -7.38
CA GLY A 34 -32.62 10.06 -6.55
C GLY A 34 -32.42 10.17 -5.05
N ILE A 35 -31.31 10.76 -4.60
CA ILE A 35 -31.11 11.02 -3.17
C ILE A 35 -32.09 12.12 -2.72
N PRO A 36 -32.89 11.90 -1.67
CA PRO A 36 -33.81 12.91 -1.15
C PRO A 36 -33.09 14.19 -0.74
N LYS A 37 -33.74 15.33 -0.99
CA LYS A 37 -33.13 16.67 -0.79
C LYS A 37 -32.64 16.89 0.64
N ASP A 38 -33.37 16.40 1.64
CA ASP A 38 -33.01 16.44 3.06
C ASP A 38 -31.90 15.47 3.44
N LYS A 39 -31.53 14.52 2.56
CA LYS A 39 -30.48 13.52 2.78
C LYS A 39 -29.20 13.81 1.97
N ILE A 40 -29.10 14.92 1.27
CA ILE A 40 -27.91 15.28 0.46
C ILE A 40 -26.65 15.38 1.32
N ILE A 41 -26.71 16.10 2.45
CA ILE A 41 -25.56 16.26 3.35
C ILE A 41 -25.14 14.92 3.96
N PRO A 42 -26.05 14.10 4.55
CA PRO A 42 -25.70 12.76 5.00
C PRO A 42 -25.10 11.87 3.90
N ALA A 43 -25.70 11.84 2.69
CA ALA A 43 -25.19 11.04 1.58
C ALA A 43 -23.79 11.48 1.14
N SER A 44 -23.54 12.78 1.05
CA SER A 44 -22.22 13.32 0.72
C SER A 44 -21.17 12.91 1.76
N LYS A 45 -21.52 12.96 3.06
CA LYS A 45 -20.63 12.47 4.14
C LYS A 45 -20.37 10.97 4.03
N ILE A 46 -21.39 10.15 3.76
CA ILE A 46 -21.23 8.70 3.59
C ILE A 46 -20.25 8.41 2.43
N ILE A 47 -20.45 9.04 1.27
CA ILE A 47 -19.57 8.86 0.12
C ILE A 47 -18.13 9.27 0.44
N HIS A 48 -17.96 10.42 1.09
CA HIS A 48 -16.64 10.90 1.53
C HIS A 48 -15.96 9.91 2.49
N PHE A 49 -16.67 9.43 3.50
CA PHE A 49 -16.09 8.46 4.44
C PHE A 49 -15.77 7.13 3.80
N LEU A 50 -16.63 6.61 2.94
CA LEU A 50 -16.36 5.36 2.23
C LEU A 50 -15.16 5.48 1.28
N SER A 51 -14.93 6.66 0.72
CA SER A 51 -13.83 6.88 -0.23
C SER A 51 -12.50 7.24 0.44
N GLU A 52 -12.52 8.07 1.49
CA GLU A 52 -11.31 8.63 2.09
C GLU A 52 -10.99 8.11 3.50
N MET A 53 -12.00 7.63 4.23
CA MET A 53 -11.86 7.21 5.62
C MET A 53 -12.45 5.80 5.84
N PRO A 54 -11.88 4.77 5.23
CA PRO A 54 -12.43 3.40 5.29
C PRO A 54 -12.41 2.78 6.70
N TRP A 55 -11.75 3.40 7.67
CA TRP A 55 -11.75 2.99 9.08
C TRP A 55 -12.93 3.55 9.88
N TYR A 56 -13.82 4.31 9.24
CA TYR A 56 -14.97 4.90 9.91
C TYR A 56 -15.96 3.81 10.32
N THR A 57 -16.36 3.77 11.60
CA THR A 57 -17.33 2.79 12.09
C THR A 57 -18.77 3.24 11.81
N GLN A 58 -19.70 2.28 11.83
CA GLN A 58 -21.12 2.58 11.66
C GLN A 58 -21.62 3.55 12.74
N GLU A 59 -21.18 3.36 14.01
CA GLU A 59 -21.55 4.24 15.11
C GLU A 59 -21.08 5.68 14.85
N LYS A 60 -19.83 5.84 14.44
CA LYS A 60 -19.28 7.16 14.14
C LYS A 60 -19.98 7.82 12.96
N LEU A 61 -20.36 7.03 11.97
CA LEU A 61 -21.12 7.53 10.82
C LEU A 61 -22.51 7.99 11.22
N LEU A 62 -23.19 7.26 12.11
CA LEU A 62 -24.47 7.68 12.68
C LEU A 62 -24.34 8.99 13.47
N GLU A 63 -23.31 9.09 14.30
CA GLU A 63 -23.02 10.32 15.07
C GLU A 63 -22.81 11.53 14.14
N ASP A 64 -21.96 11.40 13.13
CA ASP A 64 -21.58 12.52 12.25
C ASP A 64 -22.67 12.88 11.21
N THR A 65 -23.54 11.95 10.86
CA THR A 65 -24.64 12.19 9.92
C THR A 65 -25.94 12.59 10.60
N GLY A 66 -26.10 12.24 11.89
CA GLY A 66 -27.33 12.41 12.65
C GLY A 66 -28.49 11.52 12.18
N LEU A 67 -28.20 10.47 11.40
CA LEU A 67 -29.18 9.52 10.90
C LEU A 67 -29.51 8.46 11.94
N LEU A 68 -30.74 7.94 11.89
CA LEU A 68 -31.07 6.67 12.54
C LEU A 68 -30.45 5.50 11.75
N LYS A 69 -30.21 4.38 12.43
CA LYS A 69 -29.61 3.19 11.82
C LYS A 69 -30.39 2.72 10.57
N GLU A 70 -31.70 2.71 10.64
CA GLU A 70 -32.56 2.33 9.51
C GLU A 70 -32.46 3.31 8.32
N GLU A 71 -32.32 4.60 8.60
CA GLU A 71 -32.13 5.62 7.58
C GLU A 71 -30.78 5.48 6.91
N LEU A 72 -29.72 5.22 7.70
CA LEU A 72 -28.38 4.94 7.17
C LEU A 72 -28.40 3.73 6.24
N ILE A 73 -29.05 2.63 6.65
CA ILE A 73 -29.17 1.42 5.83
C ILE A 73 -29.90 1.71 4.51
N LYS A 74 -31.02 2.44 4.55
CA LYS A 74 -31.79 2.82 3.36
C LYS A 74 -30.96 3.70 2.43
N LEU A 75 -30.29 4.70 2.98
CA LEU A 75 -29.47 5.63 2.20
C LEU A 75 -28.24 4.92 1.59
N ASN A 76 -27.61 4.03 2.34
CA ASN A 76 -26.51 3.22 1.85
C ASN A 76 -26.94 2.29 0.69
N LYS A 77 -28.11 1.63 0.81
CA LYS A 77 -28.69 0.84 -0.30
C LYS A 77 -28.92 1.70 -1.54
N LEU A 78 -29.42 2.92 -1.37
CA LEU A 78 -29.67 3.84 -2.48
C LEU A 78 -28.36 4.28 -3.16
N ILE A 79 -27.33 4.60 -2.37
CA ILE A 79 -25.99 4.91 -2.88
C ILE A 79 -25.41 3.72 -3.67
N HIS A 80 -25.54 2.51 -3.13
CA HIS A 80 -25.02 1.30 -3.78
C HIS A 80 -25.88 0.82 -4.97
N SER A 81 -27.12 1.28 -5.10
CA SER A 81 -27.93 0.99 -6.29
C SER A 81 -27.61 1.89 -7.49
N SER A 82 -26.94 3.01 -7.25
CA SER A 82 -26.49 3.92 -8.30
C SER A 82 -25.09 3.58 -8.77
N ASP A 83 -24.95 3.18 -10.03
CA ASP A 83 -23.65 2.93 -10.67
C ASP A 83 -22.73 4.15 -10.61
N LEU A 84 -23.30 5.36 -10.73
CA LEU A 84 -22.53 6.61 -10.71
C LEU A 84 -21.99 6.89 -9.31
N LEU A 85 -22.81 6.73 -8.25
CA LEU A 85 -22.39 6.96 -6.88
C LEU A 85 -21.38 5.91 -6.41
N GLN A 86 -21.53 4.65 -6.83
CA GLN A 86 -20.51 3.62 -6.60
C GLN A 86 -19.18 3.97 -7.26
N GLN A 87 -19.19 4.50 -8.49
CA GLN A 87 -17.98 4.96 -9.15
C GLN A 87 -17.29 6.07 -8.36
N MET A 88 -18.04 7.02 -7.82
CA MET A 88 -17.47 8.10 -6.98
C MET A 88 -16.72 7.52 -5.78
N ILE A 89 -17.31 6.55 -5.06
CA ILE A 89 -16.65 5.87 -3.93
C ILE A 89 -15.36 5.17 -4.40
N VAL A 90 -15.41 4.43 -5.50
CA VAL A 90 -14.26 3.68 -6.02
C VAL A 90 -13.15 4.60 -6.53
N PHE A 91 -13.50 5.70 -7.19
CA PHE A 91 -12.51 6.59 -7.80
C PHE A 91 -11.85 7.55 -6.83
N GLU A 92 -12.55 7.96 -5.79
CA GLU A 92 -12.01 8.92 -4.82
C GLU A 92 -11.14 8.26 -3.75
N GLY A 93 -11.39 6.98 -3.44
CA GLY A 93 -10.71 6.30 -2.35
C GLY A 93 -9.74 5.20 -2.76
N LEU A 94 -9.55 4.28 -1.83
CA LEU A 94 -8.67 3.10 -1.96
C LEU A 94 -9.03 2.20 -3.15
N GLY A 95 -10.28 2.18 -3.55
CA GLY A 95 -10.75 1.45 -4.74
C GLY A 95 -10.09 1.88 -6.04
N LYS A 96 -9.66 3.15 -6.16
CA LYS A 96 -9.00 3.69 -7.36
C LYS A 96 -7.80 2.87 -7.81
N LYS A 97 -6.97 2.42 -6.88
CA LYS A 97 -5.78 1.61 -7.18
C LYS A 97 -6.14 0.25 -7.78
N TYR A 98 -7.11 -0.42 -7.21
CA TYR A 98 -7.57 -1.74 -7.67
C TYR A 98 -8.36 -1.62 -8.96
N TRP A 99 -9.18 -0.61 -9.07
CA TRP A 99 -9.92 -0.29 -10.26
C TRP A 99 -9.03 -0.06 -11.47
N ASN A 100 -7.99 0.77 -11.32
CA ASN A 100 -7.02 1.03 -12.38
C ASN A 100 -6.28 -0.26 -12.79
N THR A 101 -6.03 -1.17 -11.86
CA THR A 101 -5.44 -2.48 -12.18
C THR A 101 -6.42 -3.33 -12.99
N MET A 102 -7.68 -3.41 -12.58
CA MET A 102 -8.74 -4.13 -13.31
C MET A 102 -8.97 -3.56 -14.69
N LEU A 103 -9.06 -2.22 -14.84
CA LEU A 103 -9.18 -1.56 -16.12
C LEU A 103 -8.03 -1.93 -17.08
N SER A 104 -6.81 -2.04 -16.58
CA SER A 104 -5.67 -2.46 -17.38
C SER A 104 -5.85 -3.87 -17.92
N HIS A 105 -6.33 -4.81 -17.11
CA HIS A 105 -6.61 -6.18 -17.52
C HIS A 105 -7.75 -6.26 -18.56
N VAL A 106 -8.76 -5.41 -18.43
CA VAL A 106 -9.85 -5.32 -19.41
C VAL A 106 -9.38 -4.75 -20.72
N LYS A 107 -8.72 -3.58 -20.67
CA LYS A 107 -8.19 -2.89 -21.87
C LYS A 107 -7.20 -3.74 -22.66
N SER A 108 -6.46 -4.64 -22.01
CA SER A 108 -5.53 -5.57 -22.65
C SER A 108 -6.20 -6.82 -23.22
N GLY A 109 -7.49 -7.04 -22.97
CA GLY A 109 -8.19 -8.27 -23.34
C GLY A 109 -7.81 -9.50 -22.48
N ASN A 110 -7.07 -9.31 -21.39
CA ASN A 110 -6.64 -10.42 -20.53
C ASN A 110 -7.82 -11.10 -19.84
N ILE A 111 -8.85 -10.33 -19.46
CA ILE A 111 -10.03 -10.91 -18.80
C ILE A 111 -10.78 -11.86 -19.76
N GLU A 112 -10.91 -11.47 -21.02
CA GLU A 112 -11.54 -12.31 -22.05
C GLU A 112 -10.77 -13.62 -22.26
N LYS A 113 -9.43 -13.53 -22.33
CA LYS A 113 -8.56 -14.71 -22.44
C LYS A 113 -8.76 -15.65 -21.26
N VAL A 114 -8.73 -15.12 -20.03
CA VAL A 114 -8.95 -15.94 -18.81
C VAL A 114 -10.32 -16.60 -18.81
N ILE A 115 -11.38 -15.88 -19.19
CA ILE A 115 -12.74 -16.45 -19.28
C ILE A 115 -12.82 -17.56 -20.32
N ASN A 116 -12.05 -17.45 -21.41
CA ASN A 116 -11.99 -18.44 -22.49
C ASN A 116 -10.97 -19.54 -22.23
N TYR A 117 -10.30 -19.56 -21.08
CA TYR A 117 -9.20 -20.49 -20.77
C TYR A 117 -8.02 -20.40 -21.72
N GLU A 118 -7.79 -19.20 -22.26
CA GLU A 118 -6.64 -18.89 -23.12
C GLU A 118 -5.46 -18.39 -22.27
N TYR A 119 -4.25 -18.63 -22.77
CA TYR A 119 -3.06 -18.12 -22.10
C TYR A 119 -3.01 -16.59 -22.13
N SER A 120 -2.71 -16.00 -20.98
CA SER A 120 -2.58 -14.56 -20.83
C SER A 120 -1.31 -14.22 -20.06
N LEU A 121 -0.52 -13.28 -20.58
CA LEU A 121 0.64 -12.77 -19.87
C LEU A 121 0.22 -11.83 -18.73
N PRO A 122 0.89 -11.87 -17.58
CA PRO A 122 0.59 -10.97 -16.47
C PRO A 122 0.91 -9.52 -16.84
N LEU A 123 0.05 -8.58 -16.42
CA LEU A 123 0.30 -7.14 -16.52
C LEU A 123 1.07 -6.59 -15.33
N ARG A 124 1.29 -7.41 -14.32
CA ARG A 124 2.09 -7.07 -13.16
C ARG A 124 2.97 -8.26 -12.76
N LEU A 125 4.25 -7.99 -12.61
CA LEU A 125 5.24 -8.95 -12.13
C LEU A 125 5.81 -8.46 -10.80
N THR A 126 5.75 -9.30 -9.78
CA THR A 126 6.44 -9.03 -8.51
C THR A 126 7.71 -9.85 -8.46
N LEU A 127 8.85 -9.19 -8.32
CA LEU A 127 10.16 -9.81 -8.21
C LEU A 127 10.63 -9.82 -6.77
N PHE A 128 11.21 -10.93 -6.35
CA PHE A 128 11.80 -11.12 -5.02
C PHE A 128 13.31 -11.41 -5.15
N PRO A 129 14.13 -10.38 -5.48
CA PRO A 129 15.54 -10.58 -5.76
C PRO A 129 16.41 -10.69 -4.49
N GLY A 130 15.86 -10.47 -3.31
CA GLY A 130 16.61 -10.48 -2.06
C GLY A 130 17.31 -11.81 -1.76
N MET A 131 18.55 -11.75 -1.28
CA MET A 131 19.40 -12.92 -0.98
C MET A 131 19.41 -13.26 0.51
N SER A 132 19.18 -12.27 1.36
CA SER A 132 19.14 -12.39 2.82
C SER A 132 18.32 -11.24 3.43
N CYS A 133 18.18 -11.20 4.74
CA CYS A 133 17.67 -10.05 5.45
C CYS A 133 18.32 -9.98 6.82
N MET A 134 18.61 -8.78 7.28
CA MET A 134 19.20 -8.52 8.58
C MET A 134 18.16 -8.42 9.71
N TYR A 135 16.86 -8.40 9.37
CA TYR A 135 15.75 -8.28 10.34
C TYR A 135 15.01 -9.60 10.51
N TYR A 136 14.48 -9.80 11.73
CA TYR A 136 13.71 -10.97 12.15
C TYR A 136 12.30 -10.55 12.57
N CYS A 137 11.59 -9.84 11.66
CA CYS A 137 10.26 -9.32 11.95
C CYS A 137 9.29 -10.45 12.24
N GLY A 138 8.58 -10.37 13.39
CA GLY A 138 7.70 -11.43 13.88
C GLY A 138 6.53 -11.77 12.97
N PHE A 139 6.03 -10.80 12.21
CA PHE A 139 4.96 -10.97 11.23
C PHE A 139 5.46 -11.42 9.84
N CYS A 140 6.76 -11.64 9.67
CA CYS A 140 7.31 -12.03 8.37
C CYS A 140 7.15 -13.53 8.13
N GLY A 141 6.18 -13.93 7.28
CA GLY A 141 5.86 -15.33 6.99
C GLY A 141 6.87 -16.08 6.13
N ARG A 142 8.11 -15.58 5.98
CA ARG A 142 9.11 -16.23 5.14
C ARG A 142 9.91 -17.26 5.90
N ASN A 143 10.38 -18.28 5.15
CA ASN A 143 11.33 -19.25 5.66
C ASN A 143 12.74 -18.62 5.73
N GLN A 144 13.16 -18.22 6.92
CA GLN A 144 14.48 -17.63 7.16
C GLN A 144 15.63 -18.66 7.08
N LYS A 145 15.33 -19.96 6.99
CA LYS A 145 16.33 -21.04 6.91
C LYS A 145 16.89 -21.21 5.50
N ALA A 146 16.29 -20.60 4.48
CA ALA A 146 16.80 -20.71 3.11
C ALA A 146 18.14 -19.97 2.97
N LYS A 147 19.23 -20.76 2.91
CA LYS A 147 20.57 -20.25 2.61
C LYS A 147 20.85 -20.42 1.12
N TYR A 148 21.12 -19.32 0.44
CA TYR A 148 21.53 -19.34 -0.96
C TYR A 148 23.06 -19.30 -1.07
N LYS A 149 23.65 -20.09 -1.96
CA LYS A 149 25.06 -19.94 -2.34
C LYS A 149 25.21 -18.67 -3.19
N THR A 150 25.91 -17.69 -2.64
CA THR A 150 25.82 -16.29 -3.06
C THR A 150 26.32 -15.99 -4.47
N LYS A 151 27.36 -16.70 -4.99
CA LYS A 151 27.99 -16.31 -6.25
C LYS A 151 27.23 -16.79 -7.48
N ASP A 152 26.92 -18.07 -7.54
CA ASP A 152 26.24 -18.67 -8.70
C ASP A 152 24.80 -18.19 -8.84
N VAL A 153 24.13 -17.95 -7.72
CA VAL A 153 22.75 -17.44 -7.70
C VAL A 153 22.69 -15.98 -8.12
N LEU A 154 23.68 -15.14 -7.81
CA LEU A 154 23.67 -13.72 -8.18
C LEU A 154 23.71 -13.52 -9.70
N GLU A 155 24.57 -14.25 -10.42
CA GLU A 155 24.66 -14.10 -11.88
C GLU A 155 23.47 -14.76 -12.59
N ILE A 156 23.17 -16.00 -12.26
CA ILE A 156 22.03 -16.73 -12.83
C ILE A 156 20.72 -16.05 -12.44
N GLY A 157 20.57 -15.59 -11.20
CA GLY A 157 19.40 -14.89 -10.71
C GLY A 157 19.17 -13.58 -11.44
N ALA A 158 20.19 -12.72 -11.57
CA ALA A 158 20.07 -11.44 -12.26
C ALA A 158 19.64 -11.62 -13.71
N GLN A 159 20.21 -12.57 -14.45
CA GLN A 159 19.82 -12.81 -15.83
C GLN A 159 18.38 -13.31 -15.94
N LYS A 160 17.96 -14.26 -15.10
CA LYS A 160 16.57 -14.73 -15.07
C LYS A 160 15.56 -13.63 -14.77
N PHE A 161 15.89 -12.69 -13.89
CA PHE A 161 15.05 -11.52 -13.65
C PHE A 161 14.94 -10.61 -14.89
N LYS A 162 16.06 -10.36 -15.58
CA LYS A 162 16.08 -9.61 -16.83
C LYS A 162 15.26 -10.30 -17.92
N ASP A 163 15.39 -11.62 -18.06
CA ASP A 163 14.62 -12.42 -19.03
C ASP A 163 13.11 -12.36 -18.73
N ALA A 164 12.74 -12.53 -17.46
CA ALA A 164 11.34 -12.42 -17.03
C ALA A 164 10.75 -11.02 -17.31
N ILE A 165 11.54 -9.97 -17.05
CA ILE A 165 11.14 -8.59 -17.36
C ILE A 165 10.96 -8.42 -18.89
N SER A 166 11.89 -8.96 -19.68
CA SER A 166 11.85 -8.84 -21.14
C SER A 166 10.68 -9.58 -21.79
N SER A 167 10.12 -10.58 -21.11
CA SER A 167 8.95 -11.34 -21.59
C SER A 167 7.62 -10.64 -21.35
N LEU A 168 7.57 -9.54 -20.57
CA LEU A 168 6.34 -8.86 -20.23
C LEU A 168 5.78 -8.02 -21.38
N PRO A 169 4.45 -7.91 -21.51
CA PRO A 169 3.83 -6.97 -22.44
C PRO A 169 4.20 -5.53 -22.11
N LYS A 170 4.27 -4.68 -23.14
CA LYS A 170 4.43 -3.23 -22.92
C LYS A 170 3.33 -2.68 -22.03
N GLY A 171 3.67 -1.76 -21.14
CA GLY A 171 2.73 -1.17 -20.19
C GLY A 171 2.51 -1.99 -18.90
N SER A 172 3.12 -3.17 -18.78
CA SER A 172 3.13 -3.92 -17.52
C SER A 172 3.85 -3.16 -16.41
N THR A 173 3.50 -3.48 -15.17
CA THR A 173 4.17 -2.92 -13.97
C THR A 173 5.04 -3.98 -13.33
N ILE A 174 6.28 -3.63 -13.01
CA ILE A 174 7.18 -4.48 -12.23
C ILE A 174 7.22 -3.94 -10.80
N SER A 175 6.99 -4.79 -9.82
CA SER A 175 7.16 -4.46 -8.41
C SER A 175 8.33 -5.27 -7.85
N ILE A 176 9.30 -4.59 -7.27
CA ILE A 176 10.40 -5.25 -6.56
C ILE A 176 10.08 -5.19 -5.07
N SER A 177 10.00 -6.35 -4.44
CA SER A 177 9.61 -6.47 -3.04
C SER A 177 10.39 -7.59 -2.35
N GLY A 178 10.04 -7.87 -1.11
CA GLY A 178 10.70 -8.93 -0.35
C GLY A 178 9.90 -10.23 -0.26
N GLY A 179 10.35 -11.32 -0.28
CA GLY A 179 10.69 -12.47 0.51
C GLY A 179 11.86 -12.18 1.44
N LEU A 180 12.94 -11.64 0.94
CA LEU A 180 14.12 -11.17 1.68
C LEU A 180 14.37 -9.70 1.31
N GLU A 181 15.34 -9.05 1.95
CA GLU A 181 15.63 -7.65 1.64
C GLU A 181 16.20 -7.50 0.22
N PRO A 182 15.53 -6.78 -0.69
CA PRO A 182 15.98 -6.64 -2.07
C PRO A 182 17.37 -6.02 -2.22
N LEU A 183 17.75 -5.07 -1.35
CA LEU A 183 19.05 -4.41 -1.39
C LEU A 183 20.24 -5.35 -1.12
N THR A 184 19.98 -6.58 -0.64
CA THR A 184 21.05 -7.60 -0.50
C THR A 184 21.48 -8.20 -1.82
N ASN A 185 20.73 -7.98 -2.90
CA ASN A 185 21.14 -8.40 -4.23
C ASN A 185 22.05 -7.34 -4.88
N MET A 186 23.32 -7.66 -5.02
CA MET A 186 24.33 -6.74 -5.57
C MET A 186 24.20 -6.49 -7.08
N LYS A 187 23.21 -7.09 -7.74
CA LYS A 187 22.85 -6.86 -9.14
C LYS A 187 21.50 -6.12 -9.29
N LEU A 188 20.93 -5.64 -8.18
CA LEU A 188 19.62 -5.00 -8.17
C LEU A 188 19.57 -3.77 -9.10
N GLY A 189 20.60 -2.92 -9.07
CA GLY A 189 20.68 -1.74 -9.93
C GLY A 189 20.64 -2.09 -11.42
N GLU A 190 21.34 -3.17 -11.83
CA GLU A 190 21.30 -3.64 -13.21
C GLU A 190 19.90 -4.14 -13.62
N ILE A 191 19.20 -4.84 -12.72
CA ILE A 191 17.83 -5.34 -12.94
C ILE A 191 16.88 -4.17 -13.15
N ILE A 192 16.97 -3.15 -12.29
CA ILE A 192 16.16 -1.94 -12.38
C ILE A 192 16.40 -1.19 -13.68
N THR A 193 17.67 -0.89 -13.98
CA THR A 193 18.05 -0.18 -15.22
C THR A 193 17.60 -0.94 -16.47
N HIS A 194 17.68 -2.28 -16.46
CA HIS A 194 17.18 -3.09 -17.56
C HIS A 194 15.68 -2.90 -17.79
N GLY A 195 14.88 -2.99 -16.74
CA GLY A 195 13.44 -2.79 -16.85
C GLY A 195 13.05 -1.36 -17.26
N LYS A 196 13.77 -0.36 -16.77
CA LYS A 196 13.57 1.04 -17.17
C LYS A 196 13.87 1.28 -18.65
N LYS A 197 14.93 0.68 -19.19
CA LYS A 197 15.25 0.74 -20.62
C LYS A 197 14.14 0.16 -21.50
N LEU A 198 13.39 -0.80 -20.98
CA LEU A 198 12.22 -1.38 -21.65
C LEU A 198 10.91 -0.57 -21.43
N GLY A 199 10.98 0.54 -20.69
CA GLY A 199 9.84 1.45 -20.46
C GLY A 199 8.91 1.05 -19.32
N PHE A 200 9.30 0.13 -18.45
CA PHE A 200 8.48 -0.31 -17.35
C PHE A 200 8.50 0.67 -16.16
N LYS A 201 7.40 0.72 -15.42
CA LYS A 201 7.34 1.37 -14.10
C LYS A 201 7.81 0.38 -13.03
N ILE A 202 8.75 0.81 -12.20
CA ILE A 202 9.42 -0.06 -11.22
C ILE A 202 9.39 0.60 -9.83
N PRO A 203 8.44 0.25 -8.96
CA PRO A 203 8.50 0.51 -7.53
C PRO A 203 9.37 -0.53 -6.81
N LEU A 204 10.08 -0.09 -5.77
CA LEU A 204 10.84 -0.93 -4.85
C LEU A 204 10.31 -0.80 -3.43
N ILE A 205 10.20 -1.92 -2.71
CA ILE A 205 9.93 -1.97 -1.27
C ILE A 205 11.18 -2.50 -0.58
N THR A 206 11.67 -1.79 0.44
CA THR A 206 12.89 -2.12 1.17
C THR A 206 12.78 -1.75 2.65
N ASN A 207 13.56 -2.39 3.50
CA ASN A 207 13.73 -1.98 4.90
C ASN A 207 14.76 -0.83 5.08
N ALA A 208 15.35 -0.34 4.00
CA ALA A 208 16.32 0.74 3.95
C ALA A 208 17.61 0.56 4.78
N HIS A 209 17.83 -0.60 5.40
CA HIS A 209 19.03 -0.84 6.21
C HIS A 209 20.33 -0.65 5.41
N MET A 210 20.34 -1.10 4.16
CA MET A 210 21.50 -1.00 3.28
C MET A 210 21.51 0.26 2.40
N LEU A 211 20.57 1.17 2.56
CA LEU A 211 20.42 2.36 1.71
C LEU A 211 21.45 3.44 2.04
N THR A 212 22.72 3.06 2.09
CA THR A 212 23.85 3.93 2.42
C THR A 212 24.41 4.63 1.18
N PRO A 213 25.09 5.79 1.33
CA PRO A 213 25.77 6.46 0.21
C PRO A 213 26.75 5.56 -0.55
N LYS A 214 27.45 4.66 0.17
CA LYS A 214 28.35 3.69 -0.46
C LYS A 214 27.56 2.70 -1.33
N TYR A 215 26.43 2.19 -0.83
CA TYR A 215 25.58 1.26 -1.59
C TYR A 215 25.03 1.94 -2.85
N LEU A 216 24.55 3.17 -2.74
CA LEU A 216 23.98 3.95 -3.85
C LEU A 216 24.99 4.20 -4.98
N LYS A 217 26.26 4.42 -4.64
CA LYS A 217 27.35 4.53 -5.64
C LYS A 217 27.56 3.22 -6.41
N MET A 218 27.46 2.08 -5.73
CA MET A 218 27.62 0.76 -6.36
C MET A 218 26.38 0.34 -7.15
N GLN A 219 25.21 0.80 -6.76
CA GLN A 219 23.91 0.43 -7.30
C GLN A 219 23.19 1.64 -7.89
N SER A 220 23.86 2.37 -8.80
CA SER A 220 23.34 3.62 -9.37
C SER A 220 21.97 3.49 -10.04
N GLY A 221 21.60 2.29 -10.52
CA GLY A 221 20.28 2.00 -11.07
C GLY A 221 19.12 2.17 -10.08
N ILE A 222 19.39 2.32 -8.79
CA ILE A 222 18.35 2.70 -7.80
C ILE A 222 17.69 4.04 -8.14
N TRP A 223 18.44 4.96 -8.77
CA TRP A 223 17.91 6.26 -9.20
C TRP A 223 16.97 6.19 -10.39
N ASP A 224 16.93 5.06 -11.08
CA ASP A 224 16.01 4.80 -12.18
C ASP A 224 14.61 4.36 -11.70
N LEU A 225 14.40 4.11 -10.40
CA LEU A 225 13.10 3.73 -9.84
C LEU A 225 12.05 4.83 -10.01
N ASP A 226 10.79 4.45 -10.16
CA ASP A 226 9.66 5.38 -10.11
C ASP A 226 9.26 5.71 -8.67
N SER A 227 9.34 4.75 -7.76
CA SER A 227 9.12 4.97 -6.34
C SER A 227 9.90 3.98 -5.48
N LEU A 228 10.29 4.45 -4.29
CA LEU A 228 10.88 3.63 -3.25
C LEU A 228 10.00 3.73 -2.00
N ARG A 229 9.57 2.58 -1.48
CA ARG A 229 8.80 2.46 -0.26
C ARG A 229 9.66 1.86 0.82
N ILE A 230 9.81 2.59 1.90
CA ILE A 230 10.57 2.17 3.06
C ILE A 230 9.62 1.51 4.05
N SER A 231 9.85 0.22 4.34
CA SER A 231 9.16 -0.46 5.42
C SER A 231 9.70 0.03 6.75
N LEU A 232 8.96 0.92 7.39
CA LEU A 232 9.27 1.42 8.72
C LEU A 232 8.51 0.61 9.76
N TYR A 233 9.19 0.20 10.83
CA TYR A 233 8.67 -0.77 11.79
C TYR A 233 8.45 -0.20 13.20
N GLY A 234 8.86 1.02 13.44
CA GLY A 234 8.70 1.75 14.69
C GLY A 234 9.12 3.20 14.51
N THR A 235 8.81 4.06 15.48
CA THR A 235 9.11 5.49 15.48
C THR A 235 10.17 5.90 16.49
N ASP A 236 10.67 4.93 17.24
CA ASP A 236 11.74 5.03 18.22
C ASP A 236 12.53 3.72 18.29
N GLN A 237 13.58 3.70 19.13
CA GLN A 237 14.45 2.54 19.28
C GLN A 237 13.71 1.29 19.77
N ASP A 238 12.84 1.44 20.76
CA ASP A 238 12.18 0.31 21.41
C ASP A 238 11.13 -0.30 20.47
N SER A 239 10.25 0.50 19.90
CA SER A 239 9.22 0.03 18.97
C SER A 239 9.83 -0.59 17.70
N THR A 240 10.96 -0.04 17.22
CA THR A 240 11.67 -0.61 16.07
C THR A 240 12.36 -1.93 16.44
N PHE A 241 12.97 -2.03 17.60
CA PHE A 241 13.61 -3.25 18.07
C PHE A 241 12.59 -4.36 18.30
N ASP A 242 11.45 -4.03 18.87
CA ASP A 242 10.38 -5.00 19.16
C ASP A 242 9.88 -5.71 17.89
N VAL A 243 9.89 -5.03 16.76
CA VAL A 243 9.53 -5.62 15.49
C VAL A 243 10.71 -6.28 14.79
N THR A 244 11.83 -5.57 14.64
CA THR A 244 12.95 -5.99 13.78
C THR A 244 13.93 -6.94 14.44
N ARG A 245 13.98 -6.94 15.78
CA ARG A 245 14.99 -7.64 16.61
C ARG A 245 16.43 -7.21 16.32
N HIS A 246 16.61 -6.01 15.74
CA HIS A 246 17.93 -5.48 15.42
C HIS A 246 18.23 -4.20 16.24
N PRO A 247 19.25 -4.21 17.11
CA PRO A 247 19.45 -3.17 18.12
C PRO A 247 19.84 -1.79 17.59
N LYS A 248 20.24 -1.69 16.33
CA LYS A 248 20.64 -0.43 15.68
C LYS A 248 19.72 -0.06 14.50
N ALA A 249 18.56 -0.72 14.35
CA ALA A 249 17.72 -0.53 13.17
C ALA A 249 17.18 0.89 13.11
N TYR A 250 16.69 1.44 14.21
CA TYR A 250 16.08 2.76 14.26
C TYR A 250 17.00 3.86 13.75
N GLU A 251 18.13 4.06 14.43
CA GLU A 251 19.08 5.12 14.09
C GLU A 251 19.66 4.96 12.67
N LEU A 252 20.02 3.73 12.31
CA LEU A 252 20.61 3.44 11.03
C LEU A 252 19.62 3.70 9.89
N VAL A 253 18.39 3.24 10.01
CA VAL A 253 17.35 3.45 8.98
C VAL A 253 16.99 4.93 8.87
N LYS A 254 16.81 5.62 9.99
CA LYS A 254 16.52 7.06 10.01
C LYS A 254 17.58 7.86 9.30
N ASN A 255 18.85 7.64 9.63
CA ASN A 255 19.96 8.31 8.98
C ASN A 255 20.05 8.00 7.48
N ASN A 256 19.85 6.72 7.09
CA ASN A 256 19.83 6.33 5.70
C ASN A 256 18.70 7.02 4.92
N ILE A 257 17.52 7.18 5.52
CA ILE A 257 16.38 7.88 4.90
C ILE A 257 16.74 9.34 4.67
N ILE A 258 17.26 10.04 5.69
CA ILE A 258 17.64 11.45 5.61
C ILE A 258 18.66 11.64 4.48
N GLU A 259 19.75 10.86 4.47
CA GLU A 259 20.80 10.97 3.44
C GLU A 259 20.28 10.61 2.04
N PHE A 260 19.38 9.62 1.92
CA PHE A 260 18.79 9.27 0.66
C PHE A 260 17.89 10.36 0.09
N VAL A 261 17.07 11.00 0.94
CA VAL A 261 16.22 12.13 0.52
C VAL A 261 17.06 13.34 0.12
N LYS A 262 18.12 13.66 0.87
CA LYS A 262 19.09 14.69 0.50
C LYS A 262 19.71 14.43 -0.88
N GLU A 263 20.15 13.21 -1.12
CA GLU A 263 20.81 12.86 -2.39
C GLU A 263 19.82 12.89 -3.55
N ARG A 264 18.56 12.44 -3.35
CA ARG A 264 17.50 12.61 -4.35
C ARG A 264 17.33 14.07 -4.76
N ASN A 265 17.27 14.97 -3.78
CA ASN A 265 17.08 16.40 -4.03
C ASN A 265 18.27 17.02 -4.77
N LYS A 266 19.50 16.62 -4.43
CA LYS A 266 20.72 17.05 -5.15
C LYS A 266 20.74 16.58 -6.61
N THR A 267 20.38 15.33 -6.85
CA THR A 267 20.35 14.74 -8.20
C THR A 267 19.14 15.18 -9.00
N LYS A 268 18.20 15.91 -8.40
CA LYS A 268 16.91 16.32 -8.99
C LYS A 268 16.15 15.15 -9.58
N SER A 269 16.25 13.98 -8.96
CA SER A 269 15.55 12.78 -9.37
C SER A 269 14.04 12.90 -9.12
N ASN A 270 13.23 12.43 -10.07
CA ASN A 270 11.78 12.36 -9.95
C ASN A 270 11.31 11.18 -9.10
N LEU A 271 12.23 10.43 -8.49
CA LEU A 271 11.94 9.29 -7.63
C LEU A 271 11.04 9.69 -6.45
N LYS A 272 9.90 9.04 -6.34
CA LYS A 272 8.99 9.22 -5.20
C LYS A 272 9.43 8.35 -4.02
N ILE A 273 9.58 8.95 -2.86
CA ILE A 273 9.99 8.27 -1.62
C ILE A 273 8.82 8.24 -0.65
N GLY A 274 8.47 7.06 -0.19
CA GLY A 274 7.39 6.89 0.77
C GLY A 274 7.71 5.91 1.88
N ILE A 275 6.90 5.97 2.93
CA ILE A 275 6.94 5.06 4.06
C ILE A 275 5.78 4.07 3.92
N ASN A 276 6.05 2.80 4.19
CA ASN A 276 5.08 1.74 4.38
C ASN A 276 5.11 1.32 5.85
N TYR A 277 4.04 1.63 6.58
CA TYR A 277 3.94 1.37 8.01
C TYR A 277 2.89 0.31 8.29
N ILE A 278 3.32 -0.77 8.95
CA ILE A 278 2.43 -1.88 9.31
C ILE A 278 1.99 -1.68 10.77
N ILE A 279 0.67 -1.62 10.97
CA ILE A 279 0.07 -1.55 12.30
C ILE A 279 -0.12 -2.96 12.82
N ILE A 280 0.41 -3.21 13.99
CA ILE A 280 0.25 -4.43 14.79
C ILE A 280 -0.22 -4.04 16.20
N PRO A 281 -0.75 -4.97 17.01
CA PRO A 281 -1.21 -4.66 18.37
C PRO A 281 -0.18 -3.93 19.23
N GLU A 282 1.10 -4.28 19.06
CA GLU A 282 2.20 -3.76 19.86
C GLU A 282 2.57 -2.31 19.51
N ASN A 283 2.32 -1.86 18.27
CA ASN A 283 2.75 -0.54 17.81
C ASN A 283 1.63 0.49 17.56
N ILE A 284 0.39 0.22 18.00
CA ILE A 284 -0.73 1.17 17.84
C ILE A 284 -0.40 2.55 18.45
N HIS A 285 0.34 2.57 19.55
CA HIS A 285 0.73 3.80 20.23
C HIS A 285 1.65 4.69 19.39
N THR A 286 2.28 4.15 18.36
CA THR A 286 3.22 4.88 17.49
C THR A 286 2.54 5.61 16.32
N VAL A 287 1.22 5.53 16.17
CA VAL A 287 0.50 6.16 15.04
C VAL A 287 0.71 7.68 15.00
N LEU A 288 0.57 8.38 16.11
CA LEU A 288 0.83 9.82 16.15
C LEU A 288 2.34 10.15 16.09
N PRO A 289 3.22 9.48 16.84
CA PRO A 289 4.66 9.61 16.70
C PRO A 289 5.19 9.36 15.27
N LEU A 290 4.47 8.61 14.43
CA LEU A 290 4.84 8.43 13.03
C LEU A 290 4.84 9.75 12.24
N LEU A 291 3.91 10.65 12.53
CA LEU A 291 3.89 11.98 11.92
C LEU A 291 5.09 12.82 12.41
N ASP A 292 5.39 12.75 13.71
CA ASP A 292 6.55 13.44 14.30
C ASP A 292 7.86 12.95 13.68
N TYR A 293 7.98 11.62 13.47
CA TYR A 293 9.12 11.02 12.76
C TYR A 293 9.28 11.55 11.33
N ILE A 294 8.17 11.63 10.57
CA ILE A 294 8.19 12.15 9.20
C ILE A 294 8.58 13.64 9.20
N ASN A 295 8.02 14.43 10.11
CA ASN A 295 8.37 15.84 10.27
C ASN A 295 9.85 16.02 10.61
N GLU A 296 10.38 15.20 11.49
CA GLU A 296 11.79 15.21 11.85
C GLU A 296 12.68 14.88 10.64
N VAL A 297 12.38 13.81 9.89
CA VAL A 297 13.12 13.50 8.66
C VAL A 297 13.07 14.67 7.68
N ASN A 298 11.89 15.24 7.47
CA ASN A 298 11.72 16.36 6.53
C ASN A 298 12.46 17.63 6.98
N SER A 299 12.59 17.87 8.28
CA SER A 299 13.32 19.04 8.82
C SER A 299 14.83 18.99 8.57
N HIS A 300 15.38 17.80 8.29
CA HIS A 300 16.79 17.62 8.00
C HIS A 300 17.16 17.75 6.51
N VAL A 301 16.16 18.00 5.64
CA VAL A 301 16.38 18.04 4.20
C VAL A 301 15.88 19.36 3.60
N ASP A 302 16.65 19.92 2.67
CA ASP A 302 16.22 21.05 1.88
C ASP A 302 15.39 20.59 0.68
N GLY A 303 14.20 21.16 0.51
CA GLY A 303 13.29 20.85 -0.60
C GLY A 303 12.30 19.74 -0.27
N GLN A 304 12.06 18.84 -1.22
CA GLN A 304 11.03 17.80 -1.10
C GLN A 304 11.43 16.72 -0.09
N GLY A 305 10.60 16.49 0.92
CA GLY A 305 10.77 15.45 1.93
C GLY A 305 10.19 14.09 1.50
N ILE A 306 9.59 13.38 2.44
CA ILE A 306 8.83 12.15 2.18
C ILE A 306 7.56 12.49 1.40
N ASP A 307 7.32 11.80 0.28
CA ASP A 307 6.22 12.08 -0.64
C ASP A 307 4.90 11.43 -0.21
N PHE A 308 4.97 10.21 0.33
CA PHE A 308 3.76 9.46 0.68
C PHE A 308 3.96 8.51 1.86
N LEU A 309 2.86 8.22 2.52
CA LEU A 309 2.75 7.24 3.60
C LEU A 309 1.66 6.23 3.26
N THR A 310 1.97 4.95 3.33
CA THR A 310 0.98 3.87 3.27
C THR A 310 0.92 3.20 4.64
N ILE A 311 -0.24 3.28 5.28
CA ILE A 311 -0.51 2.58 6.54
C ILE A 311 -1.26 1.29 6.21
N ARG A 312 -0.81 0.18 6.76
CA ARG A 312 -1.32 -1.16 6.47
C ARG A 312 -1.53 -1.94 7.74
N ASP A 313 -2.44 -2.88 7.65
CA ASP A 313 -2.60 -3.96 8.62
C ASP A 313 -1.63 -5.11 8.32
N ASP A 314 -1.39 -5.98 9.31
CA ASP A 314 -0.61 -7.18 9.11
C ASP A 314 -1.45 -8.27 8.44
N PHE A 315 -1.07 -8.63 7.21
CA PHE A 315 -1.69 -9.74 6.48
C PHE A 315 -1.11 -11.12 6.83
N GLY A 316 0.03 -11.15 7.53
CA GLY A 316 0.74 -12.40 7.85
C GLY A 316 0.04 -13.24 8.91
N SER A 317 -0.82 -12.62 9.71
CA SER A 317 -1.53 -13.27 10.80
C SER A 317 -2.64 -14.25 10.36
N VAL A 318 -3.01 -14.25 9.09
CA VAL A 318 -4.10 -15.08 8.54
C VAL A 318 -3.58 -16.39 7.92
N THR A 319 -2.29 -16.49 7.66
CA THR A 319 -1.73 -17.72 7.10
C THR A 319 -1.54 -18.76 8.19
N GLU A 320 -2.13 -19.92 8.01
CA GLU A 320 -1.86 -21.13 8.81
C GLU A 320 -0.34 -21.30 8.92
N ILE A 321 0.15 -21.30 10.15
CA ILE A 321 1.56 -21.50 10.41
C ILE A 321 1.83 -22.97 10.13
N ASN A 322 2.65 -23.26 9.15
CA ASN A 322 3.28 -24.55 9.06
C ASN A 322 4.03 -24.80 10.36
N ASP A 323 3.76 -25.93 11.04
CA ASP A 323 4.38 -26.31 12.32
C ASP A 323 5.92 -26.39 12.29
N ASP A 324 6.51 -26.31 11.11
CA ASP A 324 7.95 -26.32 10.84
C ASP A 324 8.66 -24.97 11.04
N VAL A 325 7.93 -23.88 11.30
CA VAL A 325 8.55 -22.59 11.61
C VAL A 325 9.04 -22.62 13.06
N ASP A 326 10.36 -22.57 13.22
CA ASP A 326 10.99 -22.49 14.53
C ASP A 326 10.47 -21.26 15.30
N LYS A 327 9.56 -21.51 16.22
CA LYS A 327 8.87 -20.49 17.03
C LYS A 327 9.80 -19.83 18.05
N SER A 328 11.07 -20.20 18.08
CA SER A 328 12.04 -19.79 19.10
C SER A 328 13.34 -19.24 18.52
N VAL A 329 13.27 -18.19 17.74
CA VAL A 329 14.46 -17.33 17.61
C VAL A 329 14.51 -16.48 18.88
N ASP A 330 15.48 -16.69 19.75
CA ASP A 330 15.69 -16.02 21.06
C ASP A 330 14.71 -16.38 22.20
N GLY A 331 14.04 -17.54 22.18
CA GLY A 331 13.12 -17.94 23.27
C GLY A 331 11.89 -17.02 23.42
N ARG A 332 11.66 -16.11 22.49
CA ARG A 332 10.48 -15.24 22.47
C ARG A 332 9.40 -15.87 21.61
N LYS A 333 8.22 -16.08 22.21
CA LYS A 333 7.03 -16.50 21.46
C LYS A 333 6.68 -15.38 20.47
N TYR A 334 6.69 -15.67 19.16
CA TYR A 334 6.03 -14.80 18.20
C TYR A 334 4.55 -14.79 18.55
N HIS A 335 4.01 -13.62 18.86
CA HIS A 335 2.59 -13.48 19.07
C HIS A 335 1.89 -13.64 17.72
N LEU A 336 1.20 -14.74 17.57
CA LEU A 336 0.41 -15.09 16.41
C LEU A 336 -0.98 -14.45 16.41
N GLU A 337 -1.29 -13.70 17.44
CA GLU A 337 -2.52 -12.94 17.58
C GLU A 337 -2.37 -11.58 16.89
N GLY A 338 -2.10 -11.59 15.57
CA GLY A 338 -1.96 -10.39 14.74
C GLY A 338 -3.24 -9.58 14.58
N PHE A 339 -4.33 -9.96 15.24
CA PHE A 339 -5.60 -9.25 15.15
C PHE A 339 -5.73 -8.21 16.25
N LEU A 340 -6.08 -7.00 15.83
CA LEU A 340 -6.47 -5.95 16.76
C LEU A 340 -7.76 -6.34 17.48
N SER A 341 -7.78 -6.26 18.81
CA SER A 341 -9.01 -6.37 19.59
C SER A 341 -9.96 -5.19 19.28
N ASP A 342 -11.25 -5.33 19.55
CA ASP A 342 -12.23 -4.26 19.33
C ASP A 342 -11.85 -2.96 20.05
N LYS A 343 -11.30 -3.08 21.27
CA LYS A 343 -10.79 -1.92 22.02
C LYS A 343 -9.65 -1.23 21.29
N GLN A 344 -8.73 -2.01 20.71
CA GLN A 344 -7.61 -1.48 19.92
C GLN A 344 -8.09 -0.86 18.61
N ARG A 345 -9.05 -1.48 17.92
CA ARG A 345 -9.67 -0.92 16.71
C ARG A 345 -10.32 0.44 16.99
N LYS A 346 -11.15 0.54 18.03
CA LYS A 346 -11.78 1.83 18.45
C LYS A 346 -10.72 2.89 18.75
N LYS A 347 -9.65 2.52 19.47
CA LYS A 347 -8.55 3.43 19.74
C LYS A 347 -7.85 3.87 18.45
N LEU A 348 -7.62 2.94 17.52
CA LEU A 348 -6.96 3.22 16.26
C LEU A 348 -7.76 4.19 15.38
N VAL A 349 -9.09 4.06 15.33
CA VAL A 349 -9.96 5.02 14.64
C VAL A 349 -9.75 6.44 15.17
N SER A 350 -9.73 6.61 16.50
CA SER A 350 -9.47 7.90 17.13
C SER A 350 -8.08 8.45 16.76
N LEU A 351 -7.07 7.60 16.80
CA LEU A 351 -5.69 7.98 16.43
C LEU A 351 -5.58 8.39 14.96
N PHE A 352 -6.27 7.71 14.04
CA PHE A 352 -6.26 8.11 12.62
C PHE A 352 -6.97 9.42 12.36
N ASN A 353 -8.07 9.69 13.05
CA ASN A 353 -8.74 10.97 12.95
C ASN A 353 -7.83 12.11 13.44
N GLU A 354 -7.14 11.92 14.55
CA GLU A 354 -6.18 12.91 15.07
C GLU A 354 -4.97 13.03 14.13
N PHE A 355 -4.42 11.90 13.65
CA PHE A 355 -3.34 11.88 12.67
C PHE A 355 -3.70 12.70 11.42
N ASN A 356 -4.87 12.46 10.82
CA ASN A 356 -5.31 13.20 9.64
C ASN A 356 -5.50 14.69 9.89
N LYS A 357 -6.02 15.05 11.05
CA LYS A 357 -6.16 16.45 11.46
C LYS A 357 -4.77 17.13 11.54
N ARG A 358 -3.85 16.52 12.25
CA ARG A 358 -2.48 17.03 12.39
C ARG A 358 -1.75 17.08 11.04
N ARG A 359 -1.81 16.00 10.25
CA ARG A 359 -1.18 15.91 8.94
C ARG A 359 -1.57 17.04 8.00
N LYS A 360 -2.87 17.41 7.95
CA LYS A 360 -3.36 18.50 7.10
C LYS A 360 -2.72 19.86 7.44
N ILE A 361 -2.27 20.04 8.68
CA ILE A 361 -1.65 21.27 9.17
C ILE A 361 -0.13 21.18 9.07
N GLU A 362 0.46 20.08 9.54
CA GLU A 362 1.90 19.93 9.74
C GLU A 362 2.62 19.42 8.47
N CYS A 363 1.95 18.57 7.66
CA CYS A 363 2.50 17.99 6.43
C CYS A 363 1.43 17.98 5.32
N PRO A 364 0.93 19.11 4.83
CA PRO A 364 -0.16 19.16 3.84
C PRO A 364 0.18 18.44 2.54
N GLU A 365 1.45 18.41 2.13
CA GLU A 365 1.93 17.76 0.91
C GLU A 365 2.09 16.23 1.04
N LEU A 366 2.04 15.70 2.26
CA LEU A 366 2.16 14.27 2.48
C LEU A 366 0.90 13.55 2.02
N HIS A 367 1.01 12.73 0.97
CA HIS A 367 -0.07 11.86 0.56
C HIS A 367 -0.17 10.64 1.49
N VAL A 368 -1.35 10.35 2.05
CA VAL A 368 -1.56 9.22 2.95
C VAL A 368 -2.55 8.23 2.36
N ASP A 369 -2.12 6.98 2.25
CA ASP A 369 -2.93 5.83 1.83
C ASP A 369 -3.04 4.86 3.01
N PHE A 370 -4.26 4.64 3.50
CA PHE A 370 -4.52 3.77 4.64
C PHE A 370 -4.57 2.27 4.28
N GLY A 371 -4.25 1.92 3.04
CA GLY A 371 -4.13 0.54 2.62
C GLY A 371 -5.43 -0.25 2.66
N TYR A 372 -5.36 -1.45 2.12
CA TYR A 372 -6.53 -2.30 1.90
C TYR A 372 -7.13 -2.89 3.17
N ALA A 373 -6.28 -3.23 4.11
CA ALA A 373 -6.71 -3.93 5.32
C ALA A 373 -7.42 -3.00 6.31
N MET A 374 -7.16 -1.70 6.21
CA MET A 374 -7.82 -0.71 7.07
C MET A 374 -9.31 -0.54 6.74
N MET A 375 -9.75 -0.98 5.56
CA MET A 375 -11.19 -1.07 5.24
C MET A 375 -11.96 -2.02 6.16
N ALA A 376 -11.27 -3.03 6.70
CA ALA A 376 -11.85 -3.97 7.65
C ALA A 376 -12.07 -3.36 9.04
N LEU A 377 -11.54 -2.18 9.33
CA LEU A 377 -11.80 -1.46 10.58
C LEU A 377 -13.16 -0.76 10.58
N GLY A 378 -13.70 -0.46 9.40
CA GLY A 378 -15.07 -0.03 9.24
C GLY A 378 -15.97 -1.26 9.20
N GLU A 379 -16.42 -1.74 10.34
CA GLU A 379 -17.32 -2.89 10.40
C GLU A 379 -18.48 -2.72 9.42
N GLY A 380 -18.53 -3.58 8.38
CA GLY A 380 -19.77 -3.97 7.76
C GLY A 380 -20.72 -2.89 7.26
N ILE A 381 -20.26 -1.67 6.97
CA ILE A 381 -21.10 -0.71 6.22
C ILE A 381 -21.39 -1.25 4.82
N LEU A 382 -20.56 -2.17 4.36
CA LEU A 382 -20.66 -2.84 3.05
C LEU A 382 -21.21 -4.27 3.13
N GLY A 383 -21.58 -4.74 4.30
CA GLY A 383 -22.17 -6.09 4.51
C GLY A 383 -23.63 -6.18 4.16
#